data_3ea53785b47eb62e2cfddbabbcb21602
#
_entry.id   3ea53785b47eb62e2cfddbabbcb21602
#
_cell.length_a   1.000
_cell.length_b   1.000
_cell.length_c   1.000
_cell.angle_alpha   90.00
_cell.angle_beta   90.00
_cell.angle_gamma   90.00
#
_symmetry.space_group_name_H-M   'P 1'
#
loop_
_entity.id
_entity.type
_entity.pdbx_description
1 polymer ?
#
loop_
_entity_poly.entity_id
_entity_poly.type
_entity_poly.pdbx_seq_one_letter_code
_entity_poly.pdbx_strand_id
1 'polypeptide(L)'
;MSSSSGDCIFCNKKNCKVISSTKYFFIIRDTAYPVTKHHTLIITNRHVDDFFDLTKDEMSDLDEVLKEQKKQLKKLDEEISAFNVGVNIGKDAGQSIMHCHIHLIPRRKGDVEDPRGGVRGVIPDKQKYKRK
;
A
#
# COMPACT_ATOMS: atom_id res chain seq x y z
N MET A 1 6.96 17.34 13.56
CA MET A 1 7.87 16.43 14.25
C MET A 1 7.56 15.00 13.88
N SER A 2 8.52 14.26 13.41
CA SER A 2 8.29 12.85 13.10
C SER A 2 8.11 12.08 14.41
N SER A 3 7.28 11.05 14.39
CA SER A 3 7.13 10.17 15.54
C SER A 3 8.45 9.44 15.78
N SER A 4 8.77 9.18 17.05
CA SER A 4 9.92 8.35 17.37
C SER A 4 9.61 6.91 16.96
N SER A 5 10.67 6.13 16.69
CA SER A 5 10.48 4.72 16.34
C SER A 5 9.77 3.93 17.44
N GLY A 6 9.88 4.37 18.70
CA GLY A 6 9.20 3.73 19.83
C GLY A 6 7.69 3.87 19.80
N ASP A 7 7.17 4.95 19.20
CA ASP A 7 5.75 5.24 19.11
C ASP A 7 5.13 4.75 17.79
N CYS A 8 5.95 4.32 16.86
CA CYS A 8 5.50 3.94 15.52
C CYS A 8 5.01 2.49 15.51
N ILE A 9 3.75 2.29 15.12
CA ILE A 9 3.19 0.93 15.09
C ILE A 9 3.90 0.04 14.08
N PHE A 10 4.45 0.59 13.01
CA PHE A 10 5.18 -0.19 12.00
C PHE A 10 6.63 -0.48 12.39
N CYS A 11 7.21 0.29 13.30
CA CYS A 11 8.51 -0.05 13.87
C CYS A 11 8.40 -1.23 14.84
N ASN A 12 7.22 -1.46 15.37
CA ASN A 12 6.95 -2.53 16.34
C ASN A 12 6.41 -3.76 15.63
N LYS A 13 7.27 -4.41 14.85
CA LYS A 13 6.89 -5.53 13.96
C LYS A 13 6.23 -6.69 14.67
N LYS A 14 6.53 -6.92 15.95
CA LYS A 14 5.93 -8.02 16.71
C LYS A 14 4.43 -7.84 16.89
N ASN A 15 3.94 -6.60 16.78
CA ASN A 15 2.50 -6.31 16.83
C ASN A 15 1.86 -6.31 15.44
N CYS A 16 2.67 -6.53 14.40
CA CYS A 16 2.21 -6.64 13.02
C CYS A 16 2.26 -8.10 12.62
N LYS A 17 1.22 -8.57 11.95
CA LYS A 17 1.22 -9.95 11.45
C LYS A 17 1.97 -10.01 10.12
N VAL A 18 3.30 -10.08 10.19
CA VAL A 18 4.16 -10.09 9.03
C VAL A 18 4.01 -11.41 8.28
N ILE A 19 3.68 -11.34 7.00
CA ILE A 19 3.53 -12.53 6.15
C ILE A 19 4.76 -12.83 5.31
N SER A 20 5.60 -11.82 5.08
CA SER A 20 6.80 -11.94 4.27
C SER A 20 7.70 -10.76 4.55
N SER A 21 8.99 -10.90 4.28
CA SER A 21 9.93 -9.79 4.42
C SER A 21 11.07 -9.95 3.43
N THR A 22 11.68 -8.81 3.10
CA THR A 22 12.87 -8.73 2.27
C THR A 22 13.91 -7.92 3.03
N LYS A 23 15.02 -7.61 2.38
CA LYS A 23 16.07 -6.80 2.98
C LYS A 23 15.54 -5.42 3.41
N TYR A 24 14.64 -4.82 2.61
CA TYR A 24 14.22 -3.43 2.80
C TYR A 24 12.76 -3.26 3.22
N PHE A 25 11.94 -4.30 3.10
CA PHE A 25 10.50 -4.20 3.38
C PHE A 25 10.00 -5.39 4.18
N PHE A 26 8.90 -5.17 4.88
CA PHE A 26 8.09 -6.27 5.38
C PHE A 26 6.65 -6.07 4.90
N ILE A 27 5.93 -7.16 4.78
CA ILE A 27 4.62 -7.18 4.14
C ILE A 27 3.58 -7.72 5.11
N ILE A 28 2.44 -7.02 5.20
CA ILE A 28 1.29 -7.47 5.97
C ILE A 28 0.03 -7.38 5.11
N ARG A 29 -0.99 -8.15 5.47
CA ARG A 29 -2.35 -7.92 4.98
C ARG A 29 -3.03 -6.98 5.97
N ASP A 30 -3.70 -5.96 5.46
CA ASP A 30 -4.45 -5.04 6.32
C ASP A 30 -5.71 -5.75 6.78
N THR A 31 -5.79 -6.08 8.06
CA THR A 31 -6.95 -6.75 8.64
C THR A 31 -7.77 -5.80 9.51
N ALA A 32 -7.22 -4.63 9.85
CA ALA A 32 -7.93 -3.65 10.67
C ALA A 32 -8.92 -2.85 9.84
N TYR A 33 -8.46 -2.26 8.74
CA TYR A 33 -9.29 -1.40 7.88
C TYR A 33 -9.03 -1.68 6.41
N PRO A 34 -9.25 -2.94 5.95
CA PRO A 34 -8.95 -3.25 4.55
C PRO A 34 -9.93 -2.54 3.62
N VAL A 35 -9.40 -2.00 2.53
CA VAL A 35 -10.23 -1.40 1.47
C VAL A 35 -10.96 -2.51 0.71
N THR A 36 -10.22 -3.58 0.42
CA THR A 36 -10.78 -4.79 -0.18
C THR A 36 -10.15 -6.01 0.52
N LYS A 37 -10.74 -7.18 0.29
CA LYS A 37 -10.18 -8.42 0.82
C LYS A 37 -8.74 -8.60 0.29
N HIS A 38 -7.82 -8.88 1.19
CA HIS A 38 -6.39 -9.07 0.92
C HIS A 38 -5.63 -7.77 0.61
N HIS A 39 -6.20 -6.62 0.98
CA HIS A 39 -5.49 -5.35 0.95
C HIS A 39 -4.11 -5.53 1.60
N THR A 40 -3.06 -5.19 0.88
CA THR A 40 -1.69 -5.45 1.29
C THR A 40 -0.96 -4.15 1.56
N LEU A 41 -0.17 -4.15 2.63
CA LEU A 41 0.72 -3.04 2.95
C LEU A 41 2.16 -3.52 2.82
N ILE A 42 2.95 -2.75 2.08
CA ILE A 42 4.39 -2.98 1.90
C ILE A 42 5.10 -1.87 2.66
N ILE A 43 5.78 -2.22 3.72
CA ILE A 43 6.24 -1.29 4.74
C ILE A 43 7.76 -1.31 4.81
N THR A 44 8.40 -0.15 4.86
CA THR A 44 9.85 -0.09 4.94
C THR A 44 10.35 -0.68 6.26
N ASN A 45 11.47 -1.41 6.20
CA ASN A 45 12.13 -1.89 7.42
C ASN A 45 12.72 -0.71 8.20
N ARG A 46 13.27 0.25 7.50
CA ARG A 46 13.83 1.47 8.07
C ARG A 46 12.69 2.44 8.41
N HIS A 47 12.79 3.14 9.53
CA HIS A 47 11.79 4.17 9.84
C HIS A 47 12.09 5.41 9.00
N VAL A 48 11.27 5.63 7.99
CA VAL A 48 11.34 6.79 7.10
C VAL A 48 9.89 7.18 6.79
N ASP A 49 9.57 8.46 6.91
CA ASP A 49 8.20 8.93 6.73
C ASP A 49 7.85 9.07 5.25
N ASP A 50 8.78 9.60 4.47
CA ASP A 50 8.52 10.13 3.13
C ASP A 50 9.01 9.15 2.06
N PHE A 51 8.09 8.76 1.19
CA PHE A 51 8.38 7.88 0.06
C PHE A 51 9.53 8.41 -0.81
N PHE A 52 9.61 9.74 -0.96
CA PHE A 52 10.66 10.34 -1.78
C PHE A 52 12.05 10.21 -1.19
N ASP A 53 12.14 9.82 0.09
CA ASP A 53 13.42 9.58 0.76
C ASP A 53 13.88 8.13 0.65
N LEU A 54 13.16 7.28 -0.08
CA LEU A 54 13.61 5.91 -0.32
C LEU A 54 14.88 5.93 -1.18
N THR A 55 15.79 5.02 -0.88
CA THR A 55 17.02 4.85 -1.66
C THR A 55 16.72 4.13 -2.97
N LYS A 56 17.69 4.17 -3.90
CA LYS A 56 17.58 3.41 -5.16
C LYS A 56 17.44 1.92 -4.89
N ASP A 57 18.17 1.40 -3.90
CA ASP A 57 18.09 -0.02 -3.54
C ASP A 57 16.72 -0.36 -2.98
N GLU A 58 16.15 0.52 -2.16
CA GLU A 58 14.79 0.34 -1.66
C GLU A 58 13.79 0.36 -2.81
N MET A 59 13.91 1.29 -3.74
CA MET A 59 13.01 1.36 -4.89
C MET A 59 13.11 0.12 -5.78
N SER A 60 14.32 -0.38 -5.99
CA SER A 60 14.54 -1.60 -6.76
C SER A 60 13.87 -2.81 -6.10
N ASP A 61 14.03 -2.91 -4.78
CA ASP A 61 13.40 -3.98 -4.01
C ASP A 61 11.88 -3.87 -4.03
N LEU A 62 11.36 -2.65 -3.95
CA LEU A 62 9.91 -2.40 -4.02
C LEU A 62 9.31 -2.95 -5.31
N ASP A 63 9.99 -2.74 -6.44
CA ASP A 63 9.55 -3.28 -7.72
C ASP A 63 9.41 -4.81 -7.65
N GLU A 64 10.41 -5.48 -7.08
CA GLU A 64 10.38 -6.93 -6.93
C GLU A 64 9.27 -7.39 -5.98
N VAL A 65 9.12 -6.68 -4.86
CA VAL A 65 8.09 -7.00 -3.85
C VAL A 65 6.69 -6.88 -4.46
N LEU A 66 6.43 -5.81 -5.19
CA LEU A 66 5.12 -5.59 -5.82
C LEU A 66 4.78 -6.72 -6.78
N LYS A 67 5.74 -7.12 -7.62
CA LYS A 67 5.55 -8.20 -8.59
C LYS A 67 5.30 -9.54 -7.88
N GLU A 68 6.05 -9.83 -6.85
CA GLU A 68 5.90 -11.08 -6.09
C GLU A 68 4.55 -11.12 -5.37
N GLN A 69 4.14 -10.02 -4.75
CA GLN A 69 2.85 -9.95 -4.05
C GLN A 69 1.68 -10.04 -5.02
N LYS A 70 1.78 -9.42 -6.17
CA LYS A 70 0.77 -9.58 -7.23
C LYS A 70 0.58 -11.06 -7.57
N LYS A 71 1.68 -11.76 -7.77
CA LYS A 71 1.67 -13.18 -8.12
C LYS A 71 1.03 -14.03 -7.02
N GLN A 72 1.42 -13.78 -5.77
CA GLN A 72 0.88 -14.51 -4.63
C GLN A 72 -0.61 -14.25 -4.45
N LEU A 73 -1.03 -13.00 -4.58
CA LEU A 73 -2.44 -12.62 -4.42
C LEU A 73 -3.31 -13.27 -5.48
N LYS A 74 -2.86 -13.31 -6.72
CA LYS A 74 -3.62 -13.93 -7.80
C LYS A 74 -3.76 -15.45 -7.62
N LYS A 75 -2.78 -16.09 -7.00
CA LYS A 75 -2.88 -17.50 -6.64
C LYS A 75 -3.84 -17.72 -5.47
N LEU A 76 -3.83 -16.78 -4.52
CA LEU A 76 -4.66 -16.87 -3.32
C LEU A 76 -6.14 -16.67 -3.65
N ASP A 77 -6.44 -15.83 -4.63
CA ASP A 77 -7.81 -15.47 -4.97
C ASP A 77 -7.91 -15.20 -6.47
N GLU A 78 -8.50 -16.16 -7.18
CA GLU A 78 -8.63 -16.10 -8.64
C GLU A 78 -9.58 -15.00 -9.12
N GLU A 79 -10.42 -14.47 -8.23
CA GLU A 79 -11.34 -13.39 -8.56
C GLU A 79 -10.61 -12.04 -8.73
N ILE A 80 -9.38 -11.94 -8.25
CA ILE A 80 -8.60 -10.71 -8.40
C ILE A 80 -8.26 -10.50 -9.88
N SER A 81 -8.72 -9.40 -10.44
CA SER A 81 -8.55 -9.08 -11.86
C SER A 81 -7.75 -7.80 -12.11
N ALA A 82 -7.50 -7.00 -11.08
CA ALA A 82 -6.83 -5.71 -11.22
C ALA A 82 -6.25 -5.28 -9.87
N PHE A 83 -5.49 -4.20 -9.88
CA PHE A 83 -4.85 -3.66 -8.66
C PHE A 83 -4.80 -2.15 -8.71
N ASN A 84 -4.91 -1.54 -7.54
CA ASN A 84 -4.45 -0.17 -7.34
C ASN A 84 -3.20 -0.21 -6.48
N VAL A 85 -2.22 0.59 -6.85
CA VAL A 85 -0.98 0.76 -6.08
C VAL A 85 -0.88 2.23 -5.73
N GLY A 86 -0.65 2.53 -4.47
CA GLY A 86 -0.57 3.93 -4.08
C GLY A 86 0.15 4.12 -2.76
N VAL A 87 0.61 5.34 -2.54
CA VAL A 87 1.25 5.75 -1.31
C VAL A 87 0.79 7.15 -0.96
N ASN A 88 0.49 7.37 0.32
CA ASN A 88 0.13 8.69 0.83
C ASN A 88 1.40 9.33 1.37
N ILE A 89 1.74 10.51 0.86
CA ILE A 89 2.96 11.21 1.22
C ILE A 89 2.57 12.56 1.83
N GLY A 90 2.72 12.65 3.15
CA GLY A 90 2.37 13.83 3.89
C GLY A 90 0.94 13.81 4.41
N LYS A 91 0.72 14.58 5.46
CA LYS A 91 -0.56 14.63 6.16
C LYS A 91 -1.71 15.06 5.26
N ASP A 92 -1.47 16.08 4.42
CA ASP A 92 -2.53 16.61 3.56
C ASP A 92 -2.92 15.64 2.44
N ALA A 93 -2.08 14.63 2.18
CA ALA A 93 -2.41 13.56 1.23
C ALA A 93 -3.04 12.35 1.93
N GLY A 94 -3.23 12.42 3.24
CA GLY A 94 -3.88 11.35 3.99
C GLY A 94 -2.94 10.40 4.71
N GLN A 95 -1.66 10.70 4.78
CA GLN A 95 -0.74 9.86 5.53
C GLN A 95 -1.03 9.99 7.03
N SER A 96 -1.53 8.92 7.63
CA SER A 96 -1.90 8.91 9.05
C SER A 96 -0.86 8.22 9.92
N ILE A 97 -0.08 7.31 9.36
CA ILE A 97 1.03 6.65 10.06
C ILE A 97 2.31 7.16 9.43
N MET A 98 3.14 7.84 10.23
CA MET A 98 4.36 8.48 9.74
C MET A 98 5.51 7.50 9.65
N HIS A 99 5.32 6.51 8.79
CA HIS A 99 6.27 5.46 8.45
C HIS A 99 5.86 4.98 7.05
N CYS A 100 6.74 5.15 6.09
CA CYS A 100 6.44 4.90 4.68
C CYS A 100 5.85 3.50 4.47
N HIS A 101 4.70 3.46 3.84
CA HIS A 101 4.04 2.21 3.47
C HIS A 101 3.29 2.39 2.16
N ILE A 102 3.33 1.37 1.34
CA ILE A 102 2.74 1.36 0.02
C ILE A 102 1.54 0.42 0.06
N HIS A 103 0.41 0.90 -0.44
CA HIS A 103 -0.82 0.12 -0.55
C HIS A 103 -0.80 -0.66 -1.85
N LEU A 104 -1.08 -1.95 -1.77
CA LEU A 104 -1.37 -2.78 -2.93
C LEU A 104 -2.77 -3.31 -2.71
N ILE A 105 -3.71 -2.81 -3.50
CA ILE A 105 -5.14 -3.05 -3.30
C ILE A 105 -5.65 -3.95 -4.41
N PRO A 106 -5.95 -5.23 -4.10
CA PRO A 106 -6.54 -6.13 -5.10
C PRO A 106 -7.94 -5.66 -5.47
N ARG A 107 -8.24 -5.66 -6.75
CA ARG A 107 -9.54 -5.27 -7.25
C ARG A 107 -10.20 -6.44 -7.96
N ARG A 108 -11.54 -6.43 -7.94
CA ARG A 108 -12.34 -7.50 -8.53
C ARG A 108 -13.44 -6.87 -9.35
N LYS A 109 -13.87 -7.59 -10.38
CA LYS A 109 -14.99 -7.13 -11.21
C LYS A 109 -16.21 -6.89 -10.33
N GLY A 110 -16.79 -5.72 -10.41
CA GLY A 110 -18.01 -5.41 -9.68
C GLY A 110 -17.81 -5.03 -8.21
N ASP A 111 -16.57 -4.90 -7.73
CA ASP A 111 -16.34 -4.51 -6.34
C ASP A 111 -16.81 -3.07 -6.06
N VAL A 112 -16.85 -2.23 -7.09
CA VAL A 112 -17.56 -0.95 -7.08
C VAL A 112 -18.36 -0.84 -8.37
N GLU A 113 -19.37 0.04 -8.38
CA GLU A 113 -20.25 0.17 -9.53
C GLU A 113 -19.50 0.70 -10.75
N ASP A 114 -18.72 1.76 -10.58
CA ASP A 114 -17.95 2.36 -11.68
C ASP A 114 -16.56 2.72 -11.16
N PRO A 115 -15.53 1.91 -11.47
CA PRO A 115 -14.17 2.17 -10.97
C PRO A 115 -13.39 3.19 -11.77
N ARG A 116 -13.98 3.75 -12.84
CA ARG A 116 -13.26 4.67 -13.72
C ARG A 116 -12.61 5.81 -12.93
N GLY A 117 -11.38 6.13 -13.28
CA GLY A 117 -10.60 7.16 -12.62
C GLY A 117 -9.75 6.66 -11.46
N GLY A 118 -10.18 5.59 -10.79
CA GLY A 118 -9.38 4.93 -9.75
C GLY A 118 -8.75 5.89 -8.74
N VAL A 119 -7.42 6.01 -8.79
CA VAL A 119 -6.65 6.83 -7.85
C VAL A 119 -7.04 8.32 -7.87
N ARG A 120 -7.71 8.78 -8.91
CA ARG A 120 -8.22 10.15 -8.94
C ARG A 120 -9.24 10.41 -7.84
N GLY A 121 -9.80 9.33 -7.27
CA GLY A 121 -10.77 9.41 -6.18
C GLY A 121 -10.19 9.93 -4.87
N VAL A 122 -8.89 10.22 -4.81
CA VAL A 122 -8.31 10.94 -3.67
C VAL A 122 -8.98 12.32 -3.51
N ILE A 123 -9.50 12.87 -4.60
CA ILE A 123 -10.43 14.01 -4.58
C ILE A 123 -11.74 13.46 -5.12
N PRO A 124 -12.71 13.11 -4.25
CA PRO A 124 -13.88 12.33 -4.67
C PRO A 124 -14.65 12.92 -5.84
N ASP A 125 -14.86 14.22 -5.87
CA ASP A 125 -15.61 14.87 -6.93
C ASP A 125 -14.87 14.87 -8.27
N LYS A 126 -13.59 14.52 -8.29
CA LYS A 126 -12.76 14.54 -9.49
C LYS A 126 -12.37 13.14 -9.96
N GLN A 127 -12.91 12.11 -9.33
CA GLN A 127 -12.56 10.74 -9.70
C GLN A 127 -12.97 10.43 -11.13
N LYS A 128 -14.22 10.69 -11.46
CA LYS A 128 -14.76 10.34 -12.77
C LYS A 128 -14.69 11.52 -13.72
N TYR A 129 -14.43 11.24 -14.97
CA TYR A 129 -14.34 12.25 -16.01
C TYR A 129 -14.84 11.67 -17.33
N LYS A 130 -15.26 12.57 -18.24
CA LYS A 130 -15.66 12.17 -19.59
C LYS A 130 -14.52 12.48 -20.55
N ARG A 131 -14.13 11.50 -21.33
CA ARG A 131 -13.22 11.72 -22.47
C ARG A 131 -14.05 11.95 -23.71
N LYS A 132 -13.63 12.92 -24.48
CA LYS A 132 -14.24 13.16 -25.79
C LYS A 132 -13.61 12.23 -26.83
#